data_c73a215127805a64f93d82041eb81887
#
_entry.id   c73a215127805a64f93d82041eb81887
#
_cell.length_a   1.000
_cell.length_b   1.000
_cell.length_c   1.000
_cell.angle_alpha   90.00
_cell.angle_beta   90.00
_cell.angle_gamma   90.00
#
_symmetry.space_group_name_H-M   'P 1'
#
loop_
_entity.id
_entity.type
_entity.pdbx_description
1 polymer ?
#
loop_
_entity_poly.entity_id
_entity_poly.type
_entity_poly.pdbx_seq_one_letter_code
_entity_poly.pdbx_strand_id
1 'polypeptide(L)'
;MVTGIALVTVERKMLRQATDALLKIQGVTEVYTVAGEYDLVVMIRVTSNSELSDVVANKMTHDIPGIIHTRTMISLQADAKVDLCQFYDSSKHSEPKVFA
;
A
#
# COMPACT_ATOMS: atom_id res chain seq x y z
N MET A 1 9.17 9.12 7.01
CA MET A 1 8.30 8.14 6.35
C MET A 1 7.14 8.83 5.68
N VAL A 2 6.87 8.48 4.45
CA VAL A 2 5.71 8.99 3.70
C VAL A 2 4.72 7.85 3.55
N THR A 3 3.45 8.11 3.87
CA THR A 3 2.40 7.10 3.79
C THR A 3 1.39 7.48 2.72
N GLY A 4 1.18 6.58 1.78
CA GLY A 4 0.16 6.69 0.77
C GLY A 4 -0.96 5.69 1.04
N ILE A 5 -2.18 6.09 0.69
CA ILE A 5 -3.36 5.24 0.78
C ILE A 5 -3.97 5.20 -0.61
N ALA A 6 -3.90 4.04 -1.25
CA ALA A 6 -4.45 3.88 -2.59
C ALA A 6 -5.76 3.12 -2.53
N LEU A 7 -6.80 3.73 -3.09
CA LEU A 7 -8.11 3.11 -3.22
C LEU A 7 -8.19 2.53 -4.62
N VAL A 8 -8.41 1.23 -4.72
CA VAL A 8 -8.24 0.50 -5.97
C VAL A 8 -9.50 -0.26 -6.34
N THR A 9 -9.89 -0.15 -7.60
CA THR A 9 -10.96 -0.95 -8.20
C THR A 9 -10.32 -2.00 -9.09
N VAL A 10 -10.70 -3.25 -8.90
CA VAL A 10 -10.13 -4.39 -9.66
C VAL A 10 -11.25 -5.21 -10.28
N GLU A 11 -10.93 -5.89 -11.37
CA GLU A 11 -11.84 -6.90 -11.90
C GLU A 11 -12.03 -7.98 -10.83
N ARG A 12 -13.29 -8.33 -10.57
CA ARG A 12 -13.63 -9.24 -9.47
C ARG A 12 -12.90 -10.58 -9.57
N LYS A 13 -12.79 -11.12 -10.75
CA LYS A 13 -12.12 -12.42 -10.97
C LYS A 13 -10.60 -12.34 -10.78
N MET A 14 -10.03 -11.12 -10.75
CA MET A 14 -8.60 -10.90 -10.60
C MET A 14 -8.22 -10.45 -9.19
N LEU A 15 -9.18 -10.41 -8.27
CA LEU A 15 -8.97 -9.85 -6.94
C LEU A 15 -7.82 -10.51 -6.19
N ARG A 16 -7.76 -11.84 -6.21
CA ARG A 16 -6.70 -12.56 -5.50
C ARG A 16 -5.33 -12.31 -6.13
N GLN A 17 -5.26 -12.39 -7.45
CA GLN A 17 -4.02 -12.17 -8.18
C GLN A 17 -3.50 -10.74 -7.98
N ALA A 18 -4.40 -9.75 -8.03
CA ALA A 18 -4.04 -8.36 -7.81
C ALA A 18 -3.50 -8.14 -6.39
N THR A 19 -4.18 -8.71 -5.38
CA THR A 19 -3.75 -8.60 -3.99
C THR A 19 -2.36 -9.21 -3.79
N ASP A 20 -2.15 -10.40 -4.31
CA ASP A 20 -0.87 -11.09 -4.17
C ASP A 20 0.25 -10.31 -4.87
N ALA A 21 -0.03 -9.78 -6.05
CA ALA A 21 0.96 -8.99 -6.80
C ALA A 21 1.28 -7.67 -6.11
N LEU A 22 0.28 -6.99 -5.54
CA LEU A 22 0.48 -5.75 -4.80
C LEU A 22 1.39 -5.96 -3.60
N LEU A 23 1.21 -7.06 -2.88
CA LEU A 23 2.04 -7.36 -1.70
C LEU A 23 3.50 -7.62 -2.03
N LYS A 24 3.82 -7.88 -3.29
CA LYS A 24 5.21 -8.07 -3.73
C LYS A 24 5.92 -6.77 -4.06
N ILE A 25 5.19 -5.66 -4.16
CA ILE A 25 5.78 -4.35 -4.44
C ILE A 25 6.47 -3.82 -3.20
N GLN A 26 7.74 -3.45 -3.33
CA GLN A 26 8.46 -2.81 -2.24
C GLN A 26 7.79 -1.47 -1.92
N GLY A 27 7.51 -1.24 -0.65
CA GLY A 27 6.79 -0.06 -0.19
C GLY A 27 5.33 -0.34 0.15
N VAL A 28 4.73 -1.37 -0.42
CA VAL A 28 3.38 -1.80 -0.03
C VAL A 28 3.50 -2.64 1.25
N THR A 29 2.85 -2.19 2.30
CA THR A 29 2.92 -2.88 3.60
C THR A 29 1.70 -3.72 3.89
N GLU A 30 0.53 -3.28 3.44
CA GLU A 30 -0.72 -4.01 3.67
C GLU A 30 -1.67 -3.78 2.50
N VAL A 31 -2.54 -4.75 2.29
CA VAL A 31 -3.64 -4.64 1.32
C VAL A 31 -4.90 -5.13 2.01
N TYR A 32 -5.90 -4.27 2.09
CA TYR A 32 -7.19 -4.62 2.68
C TYR A 32 -8.22 -4.83 1.58
N THR A 33 -8.94 -5.93 1.65
CA THR A 33 -10.11 -6.14 0.80
C THR A 33 -11.29 -5.50 1.52
N VAL A 34 -11.99 -4.61 0.83
CA VAL A 34 -13.05 -3.83 1.45
C VAL A 34 -14.35 -3.96 0.66
N ALA A 35 -15.45 -3.64 1.32
CA ALA A 35 -16.76 -3.55 0.69
C ALA A 35 -17.10 -2.07 0.49
N GLY A 36 -17.71 -1.73 -0.65
CA GLY A 36 -18.11 -0.36 -0.95
C GLY A 36 -17.74 0.04 -2.36
N GLU A 37 -17.39 1.30 -2.55
CA GLU A 37 -17.06 1.82 -3.88
C GLU A 37 -15.76 1.28 -4.44
N TYR A 38 -14.87 0.85 -3.58
CA TYR A 38 -13.57 0.32 -3.96
C TYR A 38 -13.45 -1.12 -3.51
N ASP A 39 -12.52 -1.85 -4.11
CA ASP A 39 -12.31 -3.25 -3.81
C ASP A 39 -11.14 -3.46 -2.85
N LEU A 40 -10.09 -2.65 -3.00
CA LEU A 40 -8.89 -2.78 -2.17
C LEU A 40 -8.47 -1.42 -1.63
N VAL A 41 -7.93 -1.45 -0.42
CA VAL A 41 -7.20 -0.31 0.16
C VAL A 41 -5.76 -0.76 0.32
N VAL A 42 -4.84 -0.07 -0.34
CA VAL A 42 -3.43 -0.41 -0.34
C VAL A 42 -2.66 0.62 0.49
N MET A 43 -1.98 0.15 1.52
CA MET A 43 -1.15 1.01 2.35
C MET A 43 0.27 0.97 1.84
N ILE A 44 0.81 2.16 1.55
CA ILE A 44 2.15 2.32 0.97
C ILE A 44 2.98 3.17 1.93
N ARG A 45 4.11 2.65 2.37
CA ARG A 45 5.00 3.38 3.28
C ARG A 45 6.40 3.38 2.71
N VAL A 46 6.86 4.59 2.37
CA VAL A 46 8.12 4.82 1.67
C VAL A 46 8.88 5.96 2.34
N THR A 47 10.07 6.27 1.85
CA THR A 47 10.91 7.30 2.47
C THR A 47 10.73 8.67 1.84
N SER A 48 10.19 8.75 0.62
CA SER A 48 10.04 10.03 -0.08
C SER A 48 8.81 10.03 -0.96
N ASN A 49 8.37 11.24 -1.33
CA ASN A 49 7.27 11.42 -2.28
C ASN A 49 7.63 10.85 -3.66
N SER A 50 8.89 10.90 -4.02
CA SER A 50 9.37 10.34 -5.27
C SER A 50 9.16 8.83 -5.32
N GLU A 51 9.46 8.13 -4.24
CA GLU A 51 9.22 6.69 -4.15
C GLU A 51 7.72 6.37 -4.19
N LEU A 52 6.90 7.18 -3.53
CA LEU A 52 5.45 7.00 -3.55
C LEU A 52 4.93 7.13 -4.98
N SER A 53 5.38 8.15 -5.69
CA SER A 53 5.00 8.38 -7.08
C SER A 53 5.39 7.20 -7.96
N ASP A 54 6.57 6.65 -7.77
CA ASP A 54 7.05 5.50 -8.53
C ASP A 54 6.18 4.26 -8.29
N VAL A 55 5.83 3.99 -7.03
CA VAL A 55 4.96 2.86 -6.70
C VAL A 55 3.60 3.02 -7.39
N VAL A 56 2.98 4.19 -7.25
CA VAL A 56 1.62 4.39 -7.76
C VAL A 56 1.60 4.48 -9.28
N ALA A 57 2.49 5.28 -9.87
CA ALA A 57 2.42 5.57 -11.29
C ALA A 57 3.01 4.46 -12.16
N ASN A 58 4.01 3.76 -11.67
CA ASN A 58 4.72 2.77 -12.46
C ASN A 58 4.40 1.34 -12.02
N LYS A 59 4.66 1.02 -10.77
CA LYS A 59 4.54 -0.38 -10.32
C LYS A 59 3.11 -0.85 -10.24
N MET A 60 2.23 -0.05 -9.67
CA MET A 60 0.83 -0.45 -9.54
C MET A 60 0.10 -0.42 -10.88
N THR A 61 0.43 0.51 -11.73
CA THR A 61 -0.28 0.69 -13.00
C THR A 61 0.13 -0.34 -14.04
N HIS A 62 1.42 -0.69 -14.08
CA HIS A 62 1.96 -1.54 -15.16
C HIS A 62 2.09 -3.01 -14.78
N ASP A 63 2.32 -3.30 -13.50
CA ASP A 63 2.70 -4.65 -13.09
C ASP A 63 1.57 -5.46 -12.47
N ILE A 64 0.43 -4.83 -12.18
CA ILE A 64 -0.66 -5.49 -11.46
C ILE A 64 -1.80 -5.83 -12.40
N PRO A 65 -2.17 -7.11 -12.47
CA PRO A 65 -3.29 -7.51 -13.35
C PRO A 65 -4.63 -7.11 -12.75
N GLY A 66 -5.55 -6.72 -13.63
CA GLY A 66 -6.93 -6.53 -13.25
C GLY A 66 -7.28 -5.18 -12.63
N ILE A 67 -6.33 -4.28 -12.43
CA ILE A 67 -6.62 -2.96 -11.88
C ILE A 67 -7.36 -2.13 -12.93
N ILE A 68 -8.54 -1.63 -12.54
CA ILE A 68 -9.39 -0.80 -13.40
C ILE A 68 -9.13 0.67 -13.11
N HIS A 69 -9.07 1.05 -11.84
CA HIS A 69 -8.95 2.43 -11.42
C HIS A 69 -8.25 2.51 -10.08
N THR A 70 -7.46 3.57 -9.90
CA THR A 70 -6.81 3.85 -8.62
C THR A 70 -7.00 5.32 -8.25
N ARG A 71 -7.14 5.56 -6.95
CA ARG A 71 -7.14 6.91 -6.40
C ARG A 71 -6.22 6.90 -5.18
N THR A 72 -5.21 7.76 -5.19
CA THR A 72 -4.20 7.77 -4.14
C THR A 72 -4.27 9.04 -3.32
N MET A 73 -4.19 8.88 -2.02
CA MET A 73 -4.11 9.99 -1.07
C MET A 73 -2.78 9.89 -0.34
N ILE A 74 -2.23 11.04 0.04
CA ILE A 74 -1.02 11.09 0.85
C ILE A 74 -1.44 11.47 2.26
N SER A 75 -1.03 10.69 3.25
CA SER A 75 -1.28 11.03 4.64
C SER A 75 -0.41 12.22 5.03
N LEU A 76 -1.05 13.27 5.52
CA LEU A 76 -0.33 14.46 5.99
C LEU A 76 0.14 14.29 7.43
N GLN A 77 -0.60 13.52 8.22
CA GLN A 77 -0.28 13.28 9.62
C GLN A 77 -0.91 11.96 10.05
N ALA A 78 -0.16 11.19 10.79
CA ALA A 78 -0.66 9.95 11.36
C ALA A 78 -0.54 10.00 12.87
N ASP A 79 -1.64 9.73 13.56
CA ASP A 79 -1.67 9.64 15.02
C ASP A 79 -1.94 8.19 15.38
N ALA A 80 -1.04 7.61 16.13
CA ALA A 80 -1.13 6.20 16.48
C ALA A 80 -0.59 5.98 17.89
N LYS A 81 -1.01 4.90 18.51
CA LYS A 81 -0.54 4.54 19.85
C LYS A 81 0.86 3.91 19.82
N VAL A 82 1.36 3.61 18.64
CA VAL A 82 2.68 3.00 18.44
C VAL A 82 3.49 3.89 17.51
N ASP A 83 4.81 3.73 17.56
CA ASP A 83 5.70 4.44 16.65
C ASP A 83 5.68 3.74 15.30
N LEU A 84 4.95 4.29 14.35
CA LEU A 84 4.80 3.71 13.03
C LEU A 84 6.11 3.70 12.26
N CYS A 85 6.95 4.73 12.41
CA CYS A 85 8.25 4.76 11.76
C CYS A 85 9.12 3.62 12.25
N GLN A 86 9.12 3.39 13.55
CA GLN A 86 9.89 2.30 14.14
C GLN A 86 9.38 0.95 13.68
N PHE A 87 8.07 0.83 13.49
CA PHE A 87 7.44 -0.44 13.09
C PHE A 87 7.68 -0.77 11.61
N TYR A 88 7.57 0.24 10.74
CA TYR A 88 7.61 0.04 9.29
C TYR A 88 8.93 0.40 8.62
N ASP A 89 9.85 1.01 9.33
CA ASP A 89 11.15 1.40 8.78
C ASP A 89 12.06 0.18 8.71
N SER A 90 12.28 -0.34 7.52
CA SER A 90 13.09 -1.54 7.31
C SER A 90 14.56 -1.34 7.67
N SER A 91 15.05 -0.11 7.77
CA SER A 91 16.42 0.15 8.16
C SER A 91 16.65 -0.03 9.66
N LYS A 92 15.58 -0.05 10.46
CA LYS A 92 15.65 -0.15 11.92
C LYS A 92 15.29 -1.52 12.45
N HIS A 93 14.63 -2.35 11.66
CA HIS A 93 14.12 -3.64 12.09
C HIS A 93 14.45 -4.73 11.10
N SER A 94 14.96 -5.84 11.57
CA SER A 94 15.17 -7.02 10.74
C SER A 94 13.89 -7.78 10.51
N GLU A 95 12.91 -7.63 11.38
CA GLU A 95 11.61 -8.27 11.23
C GLU A 95 10.52 -7.41 11.88
N PRO A 96 9.28 -7.53 11.39
CA PRO A 96 8.18 -6.72 11.93
C PRO A 96 7.84 -7.16 13.35
N LYS A 97 7.45 -6.18 14.17
CA LYS A 97 6.91 -6.45 15.48
C LYS A 97 5.47 -6.87 15.36
N VAL A 98 5.07 -7.82 16.17
CA VAL A 98 3.71 -8.31 16.24
C VAL A 98 3.02 -7.64 17.42
N PHE A 99 1.84 -7.07 17.18
CA PHE A 99 1.01 -6.50 18.23
C PHE A 99 0.01 -7.52 18.70
N ALA A 100 -0.06 -7.63 20.01
CA ALA A 100 -1.07 -8.48 20.64
C ALA A 100 -2.37 -7.70 20.80
#